data_42aed1fd2108149d6c96ee5dd40ce143
#
_entry.id   42aed1fd2108149d6c96ee5dd40ce143
#
_cell.length_a   1.000
_cell.length_b   1.000
_cell.length_c   1.000
_cell.angle_alpha   90.00
_cell.angle_beta   90.00
_cell.angle_gamma   90.00
#
_symmetry.space_group_name_H-M   'P 1'
#
loop_
_entity.id
_entity.type
_entity.pdbx_description
1 polymer ?
#
loop_
_entity_poly.entity_id
_entity_poly.type
_entity_poly.pdbx_seq_one_letter_code
_entity_poly.pdbx_strand_id
1 'polypeptide(L)'
;CGFASDREREGFREALFYLEKTETKLEQKFDSRPFVPSSETERARRCEEILNIQATGLKKRLDHIHCQNVVIGLSGGLDSTLALLVTVRAFDMLGLSREKITAVTMPCFGTTDRTYSNACELSRCLGAELREVNIREAVSLHFRDIGHDPDKHDVTYENGQARERTQILMDIANQSGGNRDRNRRSVRTGSRLGDLQRGSYVHVRGEQLCTQNSCAPSCKILCRYLRG
;
A
#
# COMPACT_ATOMS: atom_id res chain seq x y z
N CYS A 1 -1.70 -23.54 16.66
CA CYS A 1 -1.37 -24.27 17.89
C CYS A 1 -1.11 -25.71 17.50
N GLY A 2 0.19 -26.11 17.48
CA GLY A 2 0.55 -27.50 17.31
C GLY A 2 0.25 -28.26 18.59
N PHE A 3 -0.50 -29.33 18.50
CA PHE A 3 -0.68 -30.24 19.63
C PHE A 3 0.60 -31.07 19.76
N ALA A 4 1.25 -30.97 20.90
CA ALA A 4 2.34 -31.87 21.24
C ALA A 4 1.80 -33.31 21.28
N SER A 5 2.57 -34.28 20.75
CA SER A 5 2.22 -35.69 20.81
C SER A 5 2.26 -36.17 22.25
N ASP A 6 1.51 -37.20 22.59
CA ASP A 6 1.46 -37.75 23.97
C ASP A 6 2.84 -38.16 24.51
N ARG A 7 3.78 -38.53 23.62
CA ARG A 7 5.19 -38.81 23.99
C ARG A 7 5.99 -37.59 24.43
N GLU A 8 5.64 -36.38 23.95
CA GLU A 8 6.33 -35.13 24.36
C GLU A 8 5.85 -34.61 25.71
N ARG A 9 4.78 -35.20 26.27
CA ARG A 9 4.23 -34.85 27.61
C ARG A 9 4.80 -35.72 28.75
N GLU A 10 5.56 -36.78 28.46
CA GLU A 10 6.23 -37.57 29.46
C GLU A 10 7.26 -36.71 30.21
N GLY A 11 6.97 -36.39 31.46
CA GLY A 11 7.80 -35.55 32.33
C GLY A 11 7.16 -34.25 32.80
N PHE A 12 6.04 -33.83 32.23
CA PHE A 12 5.30 -32.69 32.72
C PHE A 12 4.25 -33.09 33.76
N ARG A 13 4.20 -32.33 34.88
CA ARG A 13 3.09 -32.46 35.84
C ARG A 13 1.93 -31.58 35.35
N GLU A 14 0.79 -32.18 35.10
CA GLU A 14 -0.42 -31.46 34.75
C GLU A 14 -1.11 -30.97 36.03
N ALA A 15 -1.25 -29.65 36.19
CA ALA A 15 -1.99 -29.00 37.25
C ALA A 15 -3.25 -28.38 36.66
N LEU A 16 -4.39 -28.99 36.91
CA LEU A 16 -5.69 -28.45 36.51
C LEU A 16 -6.12 -27.42 37.56
N PHE A 17 -6.42 -26.19 37.09
CA PHE A 17 -7.02 -25.17 37.95
C PHE A 17 -8.17 -24.48 37.20
N TYR A 18 -9.15 -24.03 37.93
CA TYR A 18 -10.29 -23.29 37.42
C TYR A 18 -10.16 -21.85 37.87
N LEU A 19 -10.19 -20.95 36.89
CA LEU A 19 -10.31 -19.50 37.13
C LEU A 19 -11.74 -19.09 36.93
N GLU A 20 -12.42 -18.60 37.96
CA GLU A 20 -13.72 -17.96 37.83
C GLU A 20 -13.54 -16.63 37.10
N LYS A 21 -14.39 -16.40 36.09
CA LYS A 21 -14.42 -15.13 35.39
C LYS A 21 -15.08 -14.09 36.26
N THR A 22 -14.26 -13.31 36.98
CA THR A 22 -14.73 -12.14 37.73
C THR A 22 -14.46 -10.87 36.93
N GLU A 23 -15.42 -9.93 36.96
CA GLU A 23 -15.19 -8.58 36.44
C GLU A 23 -14.11 -7.91 37.29
N THR A 24 -12.93 -7.74 36.71
CA THR A 24 -11.79 -7.11 37.38
C THR A 24 -11.54 -5.74 36.75
N LYS A 25 -11.42 -4.71 37.58
CA LYS A 25 -11.04 -3.38 37.13
C LYS A 25 -9.55 -3.41 36.77
N LEU A 26 -9.22 -2.98 35.55
CA LEU A 26 -7.84 -2.89 35.09
C LEU A 26 -7.13 -1.77 35.87
N GLU A 27 -6.19 -2.11 36.74
CA GLU A 27 -5.42 -1.13 37.53
C GLU A 27 -4.20 -0.60 36.76
N GLN A 28 -3.63 -1.44 35.89
CA GLN A 28 -2.48 -1.06 35.08
C GLN A 28 -2.91 -0.15 33.93
N LYS A 29 -2.25 0.99 33.79
CA LYS A 29 -2.44 1.90 32.65
C LYS A 29 -1.59 1.43 31.48
N PHE A 30 -2.24 1.15 30.39
CA PHE A 30 -1.57 0.86 29.11
C PHE A 30 -1.65 2.09 28.20
N ASP A 31 -0.55 2.37 27.52
CA ASP A 31 -0.56 3.40 26.49
C ASP A 31 -1.45 2.93 25.32
N SER A 32 -2.38 3.77 24.88
CA SER A 32 -3.22 3.49 23.72
C SER A 32 -2.45 3.40 22.40
N ARG A 33 -1.22 3.92 22.40
CA ARG A 33 -0.33 3.93 21.22
C ARG A 33 1.10 3.53 21.58
N PRO A 34 1.32 2.28 22.05
CA PRO A 34 2.62 1.86 22.61
C PRO A 34 3.78 1.91 21.59
N PHE A 35 3.46 1.91 20.28
CA PHE A 35 4.46 1.94 19.21
C PHE A 35 4.73 3.34 18.65
N VAL A 36 4.00 4.36 19.12
CA VAL A 36 4.16 5.74 18.65
C VAL A 36 4.87 6.56 19.72
N PRO A 37 6.05 7.13 19.45
CA PRO A 37 6.73 7.97 20.41
C PRO A 37 5.86 9.15 20.85
N SER A 38 5.85 9.45 22.15
CA SER A 38 5.10 10.57 22.72
C SER A 38 5.73 11.93 22.33
N SER A 39 7.04 11.97 22.21
CA SER A 39 7.79 13.16 21.78
C SER A 39 7.59 13.44 20.28
N GLU A 40 7.27 14.68 19.92
CA GLU A 40 7.08 15.07 18.50
C GLU A 40 8.41 14.96 17.71
N THR A 41 9.52 15.33 18.32
CA THR A 41 10.85 15.28 17.70
C THR A 41 11.29 13.83 17.43
N GLU A 42 11.10 12.94 18.39
CA GLU A 42 11.41 11.52 18.22
C GLU A 42 10.51 10.86 17.18
N ARG A 43 9.24 11.20 17.19
CA ARG A 43 8.26 10.74 16.19
C ARG A 43 8.63 11.18 14.78
N ALA A 44 9.04 12.46 14.60
CA ALA A 44 9.48 12.98 13.32
C ALA A 44 10.71 12.22 12.81
N ARG A 45 11.72 12.04 13.66
CA ARG A 45 12.93 11.26 13.32
C ARG A 45 12.59 9.82 12.90
N ARG A 46 11.72 9.15 13.67
CA ARG A 46 11.32 7.77 13.37
C ARG A 46 10.51 7.66 12.07
N CYS A 47 9.64 8.64 11.79
CA CYS A 47 8.90 8.67 10.53
C CYS A 47 9.84 8.87 9.33
N GLU A 48 10.82 9.74 9.44
CA GLU A 48 11.82 9.93 8.39
C GLU A 48 12.68 8.69 8.17
N GLU A 49 13.11 8.04 9.25
CA GLU A 49 13.85 6.78 9.18
C GLU A 49 13.05 5.67 8.45
N ILE A 50 11.78 5.48 8.81
CA ILE A 50 10.89 4.52 8.17
C ILE A 50 10.74 4.83 6.67
N LEU A 51 10.51 6.09 6.31
CA LEU A 51 10.42 6.50 4.91
C LEU A 51 11.71 6.20 4.15
N ASN A 52 12.85 6.52 4.73
CA ASN A 52 14.16 6.29 4.11
C ASN A 52 14.45 4.81 3.91
N ILE A 53 14.09 3.95 4.88
CA ILE A 53 14.21 2.49 4.75
C ILE A 53 13.37 1.99 3.57
N GLN A 54 12.11 2.38 3.50
CA GLN A 54 11.20 1.98 2.43
C GLN A 54 11.66 2.49 1.06
N ALA A 55 12.03 3.78 0.99
CA ALA A 55 12.51 4.40 -0.24
C ALA A 55 13.82 3.79 -0.74
N THR A 56 14.74 3.43 0.17
CA THR A 56 16.00 2.75 -0.17
C THR A 56 15.74 1.35 -0.74
N GLY A 57 14.80 0.61 -0.15
CA GLY A 57 14.38 -0.69 -0.68
C GLY A 57 13.80 -0.59 -2.09
N LEU A 58 12.91 0.38 -2.31
CA LEU A 58 12.32 0.63 -3.63
C LEU A 58 13.38 1.12 -4.63
N LYS A 59 14.23 2.08 -4.24
CA LYS A 59 15.37 2.55 -5.04
C LYS A 59 16.21 1.39 -5.54
N LYS A 60 16.63 0.50 -4.63
CA LYS A 60 17.47 -0.65 -4.99
C LYS A 60 16.79 -1.56 -6.01
N ARG A 61 15.47 -1.73 -5.88
CA ARG A 61 14.70 -2.54 -6.83
C ARG A 61 14.60 -1.89 -8.20
N LEU A 62 14.26 -0.59 -8.25
CA LEU A 62 14.16 0.18 -9.49
C LEU A 62 15.49 0.22 -10.24
N ASP A 63 16.57 0.47 -9.52
CA ASP A 63 17.94 0.46 -10.05
C ASP A 63 18.32 -0.89 -10.64
N HIS A 64 18.04 -1.98 -9.92
CA HIS A 64 18.34 -3.34 -10.38
C HIS A 64 17.62 -3.73 -11.68
N ILE A 65 16.38 -3.30 -11.85
CA ILE A 65 15.59 -3.59 -13.06
C ILE A 65 15.74 -2.50 -14.14
N HIS A 66 16.56 -1.48 -13.89
CA HIS A 66 16.76 -0.31 -14.76
C HIS A 66 15.45 0.39 -15.14
N CYS A 67 14.55 0.50 -14.16
CA CYS A 67 13.25 1.09 -14.36
C CYS A 67 13.31 2.61 -14.19
N GLN A 68 12.74 3.33 -15.16
CA GLN A 68 12.71 4.78 -15.18
C GLN A 68 11.31 5.36 -15.01
N ASN A 69 10.26 4.56 -15.19
CA ASN A 69 8.87 5.01 -15.08
C ASN A 69 8.14 4.11 -14.09
N VAL A 70 7.30 4.71 -13.25
CA VAL A 70 6.50 3.99 -12.26
C VAL A 70 5.05 4.41 -12.36
N VAL A 71 4.13 3.46 -12.28
CA VAL A 71 2.69 3.69 -12.24
C VAL A 71 2.18 3.31 -10.86
N ILE A 72 1.37 4.17 -10.26
CA ILE A 72 0.84 3.98 -8.91
C ILE A 72 -0.65 4.31 -8.86
N GLY A 73 -1.44 3.43 -8.25
CA GLY A 73 -2.86 3.69 -8.00
C GLY A 73 -3.04 4.61 -6.80
N LEU A 74 -3.73 5.73 -6.99
CA LEU A 74 -3.96 6.73 -5.95
C LEU A 74 -5.46 6.81 -5.62
N SER A 75 -5.82 6.28 -4.47
CA SER A 75 -7.21 6.31 -3.96
C SER A 75 -7.54 7.54 -3.13
N GLY A 76 -6.55 8.36 -2.78
CA GLY A 76 -6.69 9.46 -1.82
C GLY A 76 -6.71 9.01 -0.35
N GLY A 77 -6.55 7.72 -0.07
CA GLY A 77 -6.36 7.17 1.27
C GLY A 77 -4.93 7.24 1.75
N LEU A 78 -4.70 6.98 3.05
CA LEU A 78 -3.38 7.08 3.68
C LEU A 78 -2.35 6.14 3.06
N ASP A 79 -2.72 4.92 2.72
CA ASP A 79 -1.81 3.90 2.19
C ASP A 79 -1.28 4.28 0.82
N SER A 80 -2.16 4.72 -0.08
CA SER A 80 -1.78 5.18 -1.41
C SER A 80 -0.96 6.48 -1.35
N THR A 81 -1.27 7.35 -0.39
CA THR A 81 -0.49 8.56 -0.12
C THR A 81 0.94 8.21 0.32
N LEU A 82 1.10 7.30 1.29
CA LEU A 82 2.40 6.84 1.73
C LEU A 82 3.19 6.19 0.58
N ALA A 83 2.53 5.36 -0.21
CA ALA A 83 3.14 4.71 -1.37
C ALA A 83 3.68 5.74 -2.37
N LEU A 84 2.94 6.80 -2.66
CA LEU A 84 3.40 7.88 -3.53
C LEU A 84 4.59 8.63 -2.92
N LEU A 85 4.56 8.95 -1.63
CA LEU A 85 5.67 9.61 -0.92
C LEU A 85 6.96 8.79 -0.95
N VAL A 86 6.87 7.47 -0.69
CA VAL A 86 8.00 6.54 -0.79
C VAL A 86 8.56 6.50 -2.22
N THR A 87 7.69 6.49 -3.22
CA THR A 87 8.08 6.47 -4.63
C THR A 87 8.79 7.76 -5.03
N VAL A 88 8.25 8.91 -4.66
CA VAL A 88 8.89 10.22 -4.91
C VAL A 88 10.27 10.26 -4.26
N ARG A 89 10.40 9.85 -3.00
CA ARG A 89 11.69 9.81 -2.29
C ARG A 89 12.69 8.89 -2.98
N ALA A 90 12.25 7.73 -3.46
CA ALA A 90 13.11 6.80 -4.21
C ALA A 90 13.59 7.39 -5.54
N PHE A 91 12.72 8.14 -6.24
CA PHE A 91 13.07 8.85 -7.48
C PHE A 91 14.07 9.96 -7.24
N ASP A 92 13.88 10.77 -6.19
CA ASP A 92 14.83 11.80 -5.77
C ASP A 92 16.20 11.18 -5.46
N MET A 93 16.23 10.04 -4.76
CA MET A 93 17.48 9.32 -4.46
C MET A 93 18.17 8.72 -5.70
N LEU A 94 17.43 8.49 -6.79
CA LEU A 94 17.93 7.99 -8.08
C LEU A 94 18.29 9.14 -9.04
N GLY A 95 17.95 10.39 -8.72
CA GLY A 95 18.09 11.53 -9.63
C GLY A 95 17.14 11.46 -10.84
N LEU A 96 16.01 10.76 -10.70
CA LEU A 96 14.99 10.65 -11.76
C LEU A 96 13.96 11.77 -11.63
N SER A 97 13.42 12.25 -12.78
CA SER A 97 12.32 13.21 -12.79
C SER A 97 11.06 12.63 -12.19
N ARG A 98 10.41 13.39 -11.30
CA ARG A 98 9.12 13.02 -10.68
C ARG A 98 7.97 12.93 -11.69
N GLU A 99 8.07 13.58 -12.84
CA GLU A 99 7.12 13.48 -13.96
C GLU A 99 7.02 12.06 -14.55
N LYS A 100 8.04 11.23 -14.30
CA LYS A 100 8.02 9.81 -14.69
C LYS A 100 7.24 8.91 -13.73
N ILE A 101 6.65 9.50 -12.69
CA ILE A 101 5.73 8.84 -11.77
C ILE A 101 4.31 9.15 -12.25
N THR A 102 3.62 8.16 -12.78
CA THR A 102 2.22 8.30 -13.21
C THR A 102 1.31 7.86 -12.07
N ALA A 103 0.69 8.81 -11.39
CA ALA A 103 -0.34 8.57 -10.37
C ALA A 103 -1.70 8.40 -11.05
N VAL A 104 -2.33 7.24 -10.90
CA VAL A 104 -3.62 6.93 -11.54
C VAL A 104 -4.73 6.94 -10.50
N THR A 105 -5.70 7.83 -10.67
CA THR A 105 -6.94 7.81 -9.89
C THR A 105 -8.04 7.12 -10.68
N MET A 106 -8.79 6.25 -10.02
CA MET A 106 -9.80 5.42 -10.68
C MET A 106 -11.12 5.52 -9.92
N PRO A 107 -11.90 6.60 -10.14
CA PRO A 107 -13.19 6.77 -9.51
C PRO A 107 -14.16 5.64 -9.87
N CYS A 108 -14.87 5.14 -8.87
CA CYS A 108 -15.91 4.12 -8.98
C CYS A 108 -17.04 4.43 -7.99
N PHE A 109 -17.96 3.49 -7.74
CA PHE A 109 -19.16 3.67 -6.94
C PHE A 109 -18.93 4.21 -5.51
N GLY A 110 -17.81 3.86 -4.87
CA GLY A 110 -17.48 4.29 -3.48
C GLY A 110 -16.52 5.47 -3.38
N THR A 111 -16.19 6.15 -4.48
CA THR A 111 -15.25 7.27 -4.45
C THR A 111 -15.96 8.54 -4.00
N THR A 112 -15.46 9.18 -2.93
CA THR A 112 -15.98 10.46 -2.45
C THR A 112 -15.20 11.63 -3.09
N ASP A 113 -15.85 12.79 -3.24
CA ASP A 113 -15.22 14.00 -3.78
C ASP A 113 -13.98 14.43 -2.98
N ARG A 114 -14.02 14.21 -1.67
CA ARG A 114 -12.89 14.51 -0.79
C ARG A 114 -11.66 13.66 -1.10
N THR A 115 -11.82 12.35 -1.27
CA THR A 115 -10.70 11.45 -1.58
C THR A 115 -10.13 11.72 -2.97
N TYR A 116 -10.99 12.03 -3.91
CA TYR A 116 -10.60 12.44 -5.26
C TYR A 116 -9.78 13.75 -5.24
N SER A 117 -10.28 14.80 -4.58
CA SER A 117 -9.59 16.09 -4.48
C SER A 117 -8.23 15.95 -3.80
N ASN A 118 -8.13 15.14 -2.72
CA ASN A 118 -6.87 14.85 -2.05
C ASN A 118 -5.85 14.19 -2.99
N ALA A 119 -6.29 13.25 -3.83
CA ALA A 119 -5.42 12.57 -4.80
C ALA A 119 -4.86 13.56 -5.83
N CYS A 120 -5.73 14.43 -6.37
CA CYS A 120 -5.35 15.44 -7.35
C CYS A 120 -4.36 16.46 -6.78
N GLU A 121 -4.65 17.01 -5.59
CA GLU A 121 -3.80 17.99 -4.94
C GLU A 121 -2.43 17.40 -4.57
N LEU A 122 -2.41 16.19 -4.03
CA LEU A 122 -1.18 15.50 -3.65
C LEU A 122 -0.27 15.27 -4.87
N SER A 123 -0.81 14.76 -5.97
CA SER A 123 -0.02 14.52 -7.19
C SER A 123 0.60 15.82 -7.72
N ARG A 124 -0.19 16.90 -7.74
CA ARG A 124 0.29 18.23 -8.18
C ARG A 124 1.39 18.75 -7.26
N CYS A 125 1.20 18.67 -5.94
CA CYS A 125 2.20 19.13 -4.96
C CYS A 125 3.52 18.37 -5.05
N LEU A 126 3.49 17.10 -5.44
CA LEU A 126 4.67 16.25 -5.53
C LEU A 126 5.32 16.27 -6.93
N GLY A 127 4.68 16.89 -7.92
CA GLY A 127 5.18 16.93 -9.30
C GLY A 127 5.04 15.60 -10.05
N ALA A 128 4.15 14.71 -9.62
CA ALA A 128 3.82 13.48 -10.32
C ALA A 128 2.77 13.73 -11.41
N GLU A 129 2.85 13.00 -12.53
CA GLU A 129 1.83 13.01 -13.57
C GLU A 129 0.54 12.39 -13.02
N LEU A 130 -0.58 13.12 -13.08
CA LEU A 130 -1.89 12.60 -12.70
C LEU A 130 -2.66 12.12 -13.92
N ARG A 131 -3.13 10.86 -13.88
CA ARG A 131 -4.03 10.29 -14.89
C ARG A 131 -5.32 9.83 -14.22
N GLU A 132 -6.45 10.20 -14.80
CA GLU A 132 -7.76 9.73 -14.35
C GLU A 132 -8.31 8.67 -15.30
N VAL A 133 -8.83 7.58 -14.74
CA VAL A 133 -9.50 6.50 -15.49
C VAL A 133 -10.79 6.14 -14.78
N ASN A 134 -11.92 6.49 -15.36
CA ASN A 134 -13.22 6.09 -14.82
C ASN A 134 -13.48 4.61 -15.14
N ILE A 135 -13.60 3.79 -14.08
CA ILE A 135 -13.77 2.34 -14.20
C ILE A 135 -15.23 1.89 -14.05
N ARG A 136 -16.16 2.81 -13.83
CA ARG A 136 -17.56 2.48 -13.52
C ARG A 136 -18.24 1.64 -14.59
N GLU A 137 -18.06 2.00 -15.87
CA GLU A 137 -18.67 1.28 -16.97
C GLU A 137 -18.11 -0.13 -17.13
N ALA A 138 -16.79 -0.29 -17.04
CA ALA A 138 -16.12 -1.58 -17.14
C ALA A 138 -16.57 -2.55 -16.02
N VAL A 139 -16.64 -2.04 -14.77
CA VAL A 139 -17.12 -2.81 -13.63
C VAL A 139 -18.60 -3.16 -13.78
N SER A 140 -19.45 -2.23 -14.26
CA SER A 140 -20.87 -2.52 -14.50
C SER A 140 -21.08 -3.59 -15.58
N LEU A 141 -20.28 -3.53 -16.65
CA LEU A 141 -20.29 -4.54 -17.69
C LEU A 141 -19.91 -5.93 -17.12
N HIS A 142 -18.80 -5.98 -16.37
CA HIS A 142 -18.36 -7.20 -15.72
C HIS A 142 -19.42 -7.80 -14.78
N PHE A 143 -20.08 -7.00 -13.96
CA PHE A 143 -21.15 -7.47 -13.08
C PHE A 143 -22.34 -8.04 -13.87
N ARG A 144 -22.72 -7.38 -14.96
CA ARG A 144 -23.77 -7.89 -15.86
C ARG A 144 -23.39 -9.23 -16.48
N ASP A 145 -22.16 -9.38 -16.95
CA ASP A 145 -21.69 -10.60 -17.62
C ASP A 145 -21.65 -11.80 -16.68
N ILE A 146 -21.37 -11.59 -15.38
CA ILE A 146 -21.38 -12.65 -14.38
C ILE A 146 -22.75 -12.82 -13.68
N GLY A 147 -23.76 -12.02 -14.03
CA GLY A 147 -25.08 -12.06 -13.41
C GLY A 147 -25.10 -11.59 -11.96
N HIS A 148 -24.16 -10.71 -11.55
CA HIS A 148 -24.11 -10.16 -10.21
C HIS A 148 -25.03 -8.95 -10.10
N ASP A 149 -25.83 -8.91 -9.01
CA ASP A 149 -26.67 -7.77 -8.68
C ASP A 149 -25.82 -6.58 -8.18
N PRO A 150 -25.80 -5.44 -8.90
CA PRO A 150 -25.00 -4.29 -8.52
C PRO A 150 -25.41 -3.64 -7.18
N ASP A 151 -26.63 -3.88 -6.72
CA ASP A 151 -27.11 -3.35 -5.43
C ASP A 151 -26.63 -4.21 -4.24
N LYS A 152 -26.09 -5.38 -4.51
CA LYS A 152 -25.54 -6.28 -3.50
C LYS A 152 -24.06 -5.98 -3.26
N HIS A 153 -23.76 -5.23 -2.20
CA HIS A 153 -22.41 -4.88 -1.79
C HIS A 153 -21.72 -5.99 -1.00
N ASP A 154 -21.40 -7.09 -1.68
CA ASP A 154 -20.71 -8.24 -1.12
C ASP A 154 -19.22 -8.30 -1.55
N VAL A 155 -18.54 -9.39 -1.19
CA VAL A 155 -17.14 -9.66 -1.56
C VAL A 155 -16.92 -9.64 -3.08
N THR A 156 -17.91 -10.03 -3.88
CA THR A 156 -17.84 -10.00 -5.36
C THR A 156 -17.80 -8.57 -5.86
N TYR A 157 -18.66 -7.72 -5.30
CA TYR A 157 -18.73 -6.30 -5.61
C TYR A 157 -17.39 -5.58 -5.32
N GLU A 158 -16.81 -5.80 -4.15
CA GLU A 158 -15.52 -5.18 -3.78
C GLU A 158 -14.36 -5.70 -4.60
N ASN A 159 -14.25 -7.03 -4.74
CA ASN A 159 -13.17 -7.66 -5.47
C ASN A 159 -13.23 -7.41 -6.99
N GLY A 160 -14.42 -7.30 -7.58
CA GLY A 160 -14.60 -6.92 -8.98
C GLY A 160 -13.93 -5.58 -9.27
N GLN A 161 -14.23 -4.55 -8.47
CA GLN A 161 -13.62 -3.24 -8.59
C GLN A 161 -12.11 -3.26 -8.35
N ALA A 162 -11.64 -4.05 -7.37
CA ALA A 162 -10.21 -4.16 -7.06
C ALA A 162 -9.41 -4.80 -8.21
N ARG A 163 -9.97 -5.83 -8.86
CA ARG A 163 -9.35 -6.48 -10.03
C ARG A 163 -9.28 -5.54 -11.22
N GLU A 164 -10.35 -4.81 -11.51
CA GLU A 164 -10.37 -3.82 -12.59
C GLU A 164 -9.29 -2.75 -12.40
N ARG A 165 -9.17 -2.20 -11.19
CA ARG A 165 -8.10 -1.25 -10.87
C ARG A 165 -6.72 -1.84 -11.11
N THR A 166 -6.50 -3.10 -10.69
CA THR A 166 -5.22 -3.78 -10.86
C THR A 166 -4.89 -3.99 -12.33
N GLN A 167 -5.85 -4.44 -13.13
CA GLN A 167 -5.68 -4.65 -14.56
C GLN A 167 -5.27 -3.36 -15.27
N ILE A 168 -5.99 -2.27 -15.05
CA ILE A 168 -5.70 -0.96 -15.66
C ILE A 168 -4.29 -0.47 -15.29
N LEU A 169 -3.91 -0.57 -14.02
CA LEU A 169 -2.58 -0.16 -13.59
C LEU A 169 -1.48 -0.97 -14.26
N MET A 170 -1.66 -2.28 -14.41
CA MET A 170 -0.71 -3.15 -15.10
C MET A 170 -0.62 -2.81 -16.58
N ASP A 171 -1.74 -2.52 -17.23
CA ASP A 171 -1.77 -2.18 -18.67
C ASP A 171 -1.13 -0.82 -18.93
N ILE A 172 -1.40 0.20 -18.09
CA ILE A 172 -0.73 1.49 -18.17
C ILE A 172 0.78 1.33 -17.95
N ALA A 173 1.20 0.52 -16.99
CA ALA A 173 2.60 0.26 -16.75
C ALA A 173 3.27 -0.44 -17.93
N ASN A 174 2.59 -1.38 -18.58
CA ASN A 174 3.07 -2.01 -19.81
C ASN A 174 3.22 -1.02 -20.96
N GLN A 175 2.28 -0.08 -21.10
CA GLN A 175 2.33 0.99 -22.11
C GLN A 175 3.52 1.93 -21.87
N SER A 176 3.75 2.33 -20.63
CA SER A 176 4.82 3.28 -20.25
C SER A 176 6.22 2.64 -20.34
N GLY A 177 6.34 1.33 -20.07
CA GLY A 177 7.59 0.57 -20.20
C GLY A 177 7.85 0.03 -21.63
N GLY A 178 6.93 0.26 -22.55
CA GLY A 178 6.80 -0.43 -23.85
C GLY A 178 7.77 -0.05 -24.95
N ASN A 179 8.91 0.61 -24.69
CA ASN A 179 9.88 0.83 -25.77
C ASN A 179 11.26 0.23 -25.42
N ARG A 180 11.58 -0.84 -26.15
CA ARG A 180 12.92 -1.42 -26.35
C ARG A 180 13.44 -2.36 -25.27
N ASP A 181 12.92 -3.59 -25.22
CA ASP A 181 13.76 -4.78 -25.35
C ASP A 181 12.92 -6.04 -25.33
N ARG A 182 12.63 -6.57 -26.50
CA ARG A 182 11.91 -7.86 -26.72
C ARG A 182 12.65 -9.07 -26.12
N ASN A 183 13.78 -8.88 -25.41
CA ASN A 183 14.68 -9.97 -25.05
C ASN A 183 15.00 -10.08 -23.55
N ARG A 184 14.33 -9.36 -22.65
CA ARG A 184 14.52 -9.58 -21.21
C ARG A 184 13.51 -10.57 -20.66
N ARG A 185 14.01 -11.75 -20.38
CA ARG A 185 13.30 -12.83 -19.67
C ARG A 185 12.69 -12.29 -18.38
N SER A 186 11.39 -12.46 -18.26
CA SER A 186 10.63 -12.26 -17.03
C SER A 186 11.31 -13.01 -15.87
N VAL A 187 11.90 -12.29 -14.94
CA VAL A 187 12.35 -12.89 -13.69
C VAL A 187 11.11 -13.00 -12.79
N ARG A 188 10.51 -14.19 -12.79
CA ARG A 188 9.60 -14.63 -11.75
C ARG A 188 10.40 -14.75 -10.46
N THR A 189 10.38 -13.76 -9.63
CA THR A 189 10.79 -13.90 -8.24
C THR A 189 9.51 -13.89 -7.40
N GLY A 190 9.06 -15.09 -7.04
CA GLY A 190 8.00 -15.28 -6.07
C GLY A 190 8.48 -14.86 -4.70
N SER A 191 8.37 -13.60 -4.38
CA SER A 191 8.44 -13.08 -3.03
C SER A 191 7.34 -12.03 -2.89
N ARG A 192 6.67 -12.03 -1.77
CA ARG A 192 5.46 -11.26 -1.40
C ARG A 192 5.51 -9.73 -1.51
N LEU A 193 6.41 -9.19 -2.29
CA LEU A 193 6.42 -7.85 -2.86
C LEU A 193 5.90 -8.02 -4.29
N GLY A 194 4.65 -7.62 -4.53
CA GLY A 194 3.87 -7.92 -5.71
C GLY A 194 4.64 -7.95 -7.02
N ASP A 195 4.34 -8.94 -7.84
CA ASP A 195 4.96 -9.25 -9.12
C ASP A 195 5.22 -8.00 -9.98
N LEU A 196 6.51 -7.68 -10.13
CA LEU A 196 6.96 -6.69 -11.10
C LEU A 196 7.02 -7.37 -12.47
N GLN A 197 5.87 -7.47 -13.12
CA GLN A 197 5.81 -7.82 -14.54
C GLN A 197 6.08 -6.55 -15.36
N ARG A 198 6.92 -6.67 -16.36
CA ARG A 198 7.32 -5.80 -17.51
C ARG A 198 6.83 -4.34 -17.63
N GLY A 199 6.04 -3.84 -16.75
CA GLY A 199 5.73 -2.45 -16.49
C GLY A 199 5.94 -2.27 -15.01
N SER A 200 6.62 -1.22 -14.57
CA SER A 200 6.93 -1.04 -13.17
C SER A 200 5.70 -0.57 -12.41
N TYR A 201 4.83 -1.53 -12.14
CA TYR A 201 3.72 -1.35 -11.24
C TYR A 201 4.19 -1.63 -9.82
N VAL A 202 4.14 -0.62 -8.98
CA VAL A 202 4.41 -0.75 -7.55
C VAL A 202 3.09 -0.89 -6.83
N HIS A 203 2.71 -2.12 -6.53
CA HIS A 203 1.63 -2.38 -5.60
C HIS A 203 2.20 -2.39 -4.18
N VAL A 204 2.10 -1.28 -3.49
CA VAL A 204 2.42 -1.19 -2.08
C VAL A 204 1.15 -1.55 -1.29
N ARG A 205 1.08 -2.75 -0.74
CA ARG A 205 0.07 -3.07 0.27
C ARG A 205 0.46 -2.33 1.55
N GLY A 206 -0.27 -1.27 1.86
CA GLY A 206 -0.05 -0.44 3.05
C GLY A 206 -0.08 -1.23 4.36
N GLU A 207 -0.83 -2.31 4.41
CA GLU A 207 -0.97 -3.18 5.59
C GLU A 207 0.32 -3.87 6.03
N GLN A 208 1.30 -4.02 5.15
CA GLN A 208 2.58 -4.67 5.47
C GLN A 208 3.70 -3.69 5.85
N LEU A 209 3.51 -2.40 5.61
CA LEU A 209 4.55 -1.39 5.74
C LEU A 209 4.39 -0.49 6.97
N CYS A 210 3.16 -0.32 7.45
CA CYS A 210 2.87 0.48 8.63
C CYS A 210 1.54 0.04 9.25
N THR A 211 1.46 -0.04 10.57
CA THR A 211 0.14 -0.11 11.22
C THR A 211 -0.61 1.19 10.92
N GLN A 212 -1.92 1.13 10.65
CA GLN A 212 -2.75 2.29 10.29
C GLN A 212 -2.57 3.49 11.26
N ASN A 213 -2.24 3.21 12.52
CA ASN A 213 -1.99 4.23 13.55
C ASN A 213 -0.67 5.00 13.36
N SER A 214 0.31 4.45 12.65
CA SER A 214 1.60 5.11 12.39
C SER A 214 1.65 5.86 11.06
N CYS A 215 0.77 5.53 10.09
CA CYS A 215 0.73 6.20 8.79
C CYS A 215 0.25 7.66 8.86
N ALA A 216 -0.80 7.96 9.65
CA ALA A 216 -1.38 9.30 9.71
C ALA A 216 -0.40 10.40 10.22
N PRO A 217 0.37 10.18 11.31
CA PRO A 217 1.42 11.10 11.72
C PRO A 217 2.55 11.22 10.71
N SER A 218 2.96 10.10 10.09
CA SER A 218 4.02 10.06 9.10
C SER A 218 3.68 10.90 7.87
N CYS A 219 2.48 10.76 7.33
CA CYS A 219 2.03 11.54 6.17
C CYS A 219 2.00 13.04 6.45
N LYS A 220 1.55 13.48 7.65
CA LYS A 220 1.52 14.90 8.00
C LYS A 220 2.92 15.51 8.13
N ILE A 221 3.87 14.76 8.69
CA ILE A 221 5.25 15.20 8.85
C ILE A 221 5.94 15.25 7.49
N LEU A 222 5.75 14.24 6.65
CA LEU A 222 6.35 14.13 5.34
C LEU A 222 5.82 15.19 4.35
N CYS A 223 4.53 15.52 4.40
CA CYS A 223 3.99 16.64 3.61
C CYS A 223 4.61 17.99 3.97
N ARG A 224 5.09 18.19 5.20
CA ARG A 224 5.84 19.41 5.58
C ARG A 224 7.27 19.41 5.02
N TYR A 225 7.94 18.26 5.02
CA TYR A 225 9.31 18.12 4.52
C TYR A 225 9.45 18.21 3.00
N LEU A 226 8.39 17.82 2.26
CA LEU A 226 8.41 17.81 0.79
C LEU A 226 7.97 19.15 0.17
N ARG A 227 7.50 20.12 0.99
CA ARG A 227 7.16 21.49 0.56
C ARG A 227 8.32 22.48 0.67
N GLY A 228 9.45 22.10 1.24
CA GLY A 228 10.71 22.85 1.24
C GLY A 228 11.65 22.29 0.20
#